data_ab93a2e6029e625036987a043fb41396
#
_entry.id   ab93a2e6029e625036987a043fb41396
#
_cell.length_a   1.000
_cell.length_b   1.000
_cell.length_c   1.000
_cell.angle_alpha   90.00
_cell.angle_beta   90.00
_cell.angle_gamma   90.00
#
_symmetry.space_group_name_H-M   'P 1'
#
loop_
_entity.id
_entity.type
_entity.pdbx_description
1 polymer ?
#
loop_
_entity_poly.entity_id
_entity_poly.type
_entity_poly.pdbx_seq_one_letter_code
_entity_poly.pdbx_strand_id
1 'polypeptide(L)'
;NLILSFSGERSQFVRFNNALVRQTGLVDDADLGLKFISNGRTCSAGYTVSGNFDLDLKRGLDEINRMRQESSEIPEDPFLVMPTTSDSSRKVIQANGLSFEDSVDAILPAVSGIDFVGILANGKMYRGNANNLGQQHWFETESFCLDYSLVTLSNQMVKGCYAGSDWNQS
;
A
#
# COMPACT_ATOMS: atom_id res chain seq x y z
N ASN A 1 9.83 0.56 -24.48
CA ASN A 1 9.45 1.40 -23.35
C ASN A 1 9.49 0.62 -22.05
N LEU A 2 9.80 1.31 -20.96
CA LEU A 2 9.81 0.77 -19.61
C LEU A 2 8.90 1.64 -18.74
N ILE A 3 8.04 1.00 -17.98
CA ILE A 3 7.19 1.64 -16.97
C ILE A 3 7.53 1.01 -15.62
N LEU A 4 7.71 1.83 -14.61
CA LEU A 4 7.95 1.46 -13.24
C LEU A 4 6.72 1.80 -12.41
N SER A 5 6.33 0.93 -11.52
CA SER A 5 5.32 1.18 -10.49
C SER A 5 5.87 0.81 -9.12
N PHE A 6 5.74 1.72 -8.17
CA PHE A 6 6.18 1.51 -6.80
C PHE A 6 4.98 1.54 -5.87
N SER A 7 4.90 0.59 -4.98
CA SER A 7 3.95 0.61 -3.87
C SER A 7 4.66 0.23 -2.58
N GLY A 8 4.47 1.01 -1.54
CA GLY A 8 5.09 0.75 -0.23
C GLY A 8 4.16 1.14 0.90
N GLU A 9 4.47 0.59 2.05
CA GLU A 9 3.74 0.80 3.29
C GLU A 9 4.72 0.83 4.45
N ARG A 10 4.55 1.82 5.34
CA ARG A 10 5.15 1.85 6.66
C ARG A 10 4.05 2.13 7.65
N SER A 11 3.50 1.07 8.20
CA SER A 11 2.30 1.12 9.03
C SER A 11 2.42 0.24 10.27
N GLN A 12 1.44 0.37 11.11
CA GLN A 12 1.22 -0.47 12.28
C GLN A 12 -0.23 -0.93 12.32
N PHE A 13 -0.47 -2.05 12.98
CA PHE A 13 -1.83 -2.50 13.23
C PHE A 13 -2.01 -3.04 14.64
N VAL A 14 -3.23 -2.89 15.14
CA VAL A 14 -3.71 -3.48 16.40
C VAL A 14 -4.98 -4.26 16.11
N ARG A 15 -5.01 -5.52 16.46
CA ARG A 15 -6.21 -6.37 16.39
C ARG A 15 -6.82 -6.51 17.77
N PHE A 16 -8.11 -6.32 17.81
CA PHE A 16 -8.92 -6.44 19.01
C PHE A 16 -9.87 -7.64 18.89
N ASN A 17 -10.10 -8.30 20.01
CA ASN A 17 -11.13 -9.31 20.13
C ASN A 17 -11.62 -9.32 21.58
N ASN A 18 -12.94 -9.30 21.76
CA ASN A 18 -13.57 -9.24 23.08
C ASN A 18 -13.10 -8.02 23.90
N ALA A 19 -12.98 -6.86 23.24
CA ALA A 19 -12.42 -5.62 23.77
C ALA A 19 -11.03 -5.76 24.41
N LEU A 20 -10.22 -6.70 23.95
CA LEU A 20 -8.83 -6.90 24.36
C LEU A 20 -7.91 -6.88 23.15
N VAL A 21 -6.69 -6.36 23.34
CA VAL A 21 -5.64 -6.46 22.32
C VAL A 21 -5.25 -7.93 22.15
N ARG A 22 -5.27 -8.42 20.94
CA ARG A 22 -4.91 -9.80 20.58
C ARG A 22 -3.60 -9.89 19.83
N GLN A 23 -3.34 -8.92 18.97
CA GLN A 23 -2.15 -8.91 18.14
C GLN A 23 -1.81 -7.48 17.77
N THR A 24 -0.53 -7.20 17.71
CA THR A 24 0.02 -5.97 17.14
C THR A 24 1.10 -6.30 16.15
N GLY A 25 1.37 -5.42 15.20
CA GLY A 25 2.45 -5.60 14.25
C GLY A 25 2.82 -4.30 13.57
N LEU A 26 4.05 -4.32 13.04
CA LEU A 26 4.58 -3.27 12.18
C LEU A 26 4.75 -3.84 10.78
N VAL A 27 4.47 -3.03 9.78
CA VAL A 27 4.69 -3.31 8.36
C VAL A 27 5.65 -2.25 7.83
N ASP A 28 6.73 -2.67 7.22
CA ASP A 28 7.67 -1.79 6.50
C ASP A 28 8.14 -2.57 5.27
N ASP A 29 7.37 -2.49 4.21
CA ASP A 29 7.64 -3.17 2.96
C ASP A 29 7.34 -2.30 1.75
N ALA A 30 7.91 -2.69 0.62
CA ALA A 30 7.64 -2.06 -0.66
C ALA A 30 7.88 -3.02 -1.82
N ASP A 31 7.08 -2.84 -2.87
CA ASP A 31 7.20 -3.59 -4.12
C ASP A 31 7.49 -2.66 -5.29
N LEU A 32 8.35 -3.13 -6.18
CA LEU A 32 8.61 -2.50 -7.47
C LEU A 32 8.07 -3.38 -8.59
N GLY A 33 7.12 -2.85 -9.34
CA GLY A 33 6.63 -3.44 -10.57
C GLY A 33 7.34 -2.86 -11.79
N LEU A 34 7.65 -3.71 -12.75
CA LEU A 34 8.29 -3.40 -14.01
C LEU A 34 7.38 -3.84 -15.15
N LYS A 35 7.12 -2.96 -16.12
CA LYS A 35 6.42 -3.29 -17.35
C LYS A 35 7.29 -2.87 -18.52
N PHE A 36 7.73 -3.86 -19.31
CA PHE A 36 8.53 -3.65 -20.50
C PHE A 36 7.66 -3.81 -21.74
N ILE A 37 7.74 -2.86 -22.67
CA ILE A 37 6.95 -2.83 -23.88
C ILE A 37 7.89 -2.68 -25.07
N SER A 38 7.83 -3.62 -26.02
CA SER A 38 8.62 -3.62 -27.23
C SER A 38 7.83 -4.24 -28.37
N ASN A 39 7.78 -3.55 -29.52
CA ASN A 39 7.15 -4.06 -30.76
C ASN A 39 5.73 -4.63 -30.53
N GLY A 40 4.87 -3.86 -29.87
CA GLY A 40 3.50 -4.30 -29.58
C GLY A 40 3.36 -5.43 -28.55
N ARG A 41 4.44 -5.81 -27.87
CA ARG A 41 4.48 -6.90 -26.89
C ARG A 41 4.75 -6.36 -25.50
N THR A 42 4.17 -6.98 -24.49
CA THR A 42 4.28 -6.56 -23.10
C THR A 42 4.78 -7.70 -22.23
N CYS A 43 5.82 -7.44 -21.44
CA CYS A 43 6.27 -8.28 -20.32
C CYS A 43 6.14 -7.52 -19.02
N SER A 44 5.85 -8.22 -17.93
CA SER A 44 5.81 -7.63 -16.59
C SER A 44 6.58 -8.50 -15.60
N ALA A 45 7.23 -7.85 -14.67
CA ALA A 45 7.90 -8.46 -13.54
C ALA A 45 7.67 -7.61 -12.29
N GLY A 46 7.92 -8.16 -11.13
CA GLY A 46 7.85 -7.41 -9.88
C GLY A 46 8.64 -8.10 -8.79
N TYR A 47 9.10 -7.31 -7.84
CA TYR A 47 9.81 -7.83 -6.68
C TYR A 47 9.67 -6.91 -5.48
N THR A 48 9.76 -7.52 -4.29
CA THR A 48 9.81 -6.80 -3.03
C THR A 48 11.18 -6.14 -2.88
N VAL A 49 11.18 -4.86 -2.56
CA VAL A 49 12.37 -4.02 -2.39
C VAL A 49 13.04 -4.37 -1.06
N SER A 50 14.36 -4.54 -1.09
CA SER A 50 15.13 -4.88 0.12
C SER A 50 15.50 -3.67 0.98
N GLY A 51 15.37 -2.45 0.43
CA GLY A 51 15.86 -1.21 1.03
C GLY A 51 17.36 -0.94 0.78
N ASN A 52 18.06 -1.86 0.13
CA ASN A 52 19.44 -1.65 -0.33
C ASN A 52 19.43 -1.26 -1.82
N PHE A 53 19.73 -0.01 -2.10
CA PHE A 53 19.63 0.55 -3.45
C PHE A 53 20.41 -0.25 -4.50
N ASP A 54 21.65 -0.65 -4.19
CA ASP A 54 22.51 -1.34 -5.16
C ASP A 54 22.00 -2.74 -5.48
N LEU A 55 21.51 -3.45 -4.47
CA LEU A 55 20.91 -4.78 -4.65
C LEU A 55 19.60 -4.68 -5.45
N ASP A 56 18.74 -3.73 -5.10
CA ASP A 56 17.45 -3.53 -5.75
C ASP A 56 17.63 -3.06 -7.20
N LEU A 57 18.58 -2.15 -7.46
CA LEU A 57 18.93 -1.72 -8.80
C LEU A 57 19.45 -2.88 -9.67
N LYS A 58 20.38 -3.67 -9.11
CA LYS A 58 20.90 -4.85 -9.81
C LYS A 58 19.77 -5.80 -10.18
N ARG A 59 18.89 -6.13 -9.24
CA ARG A 59 17.74 -7.00 -9.46
C ARG A 59 16.81 -6.44 -10.55
N GLY A 60 16.51 -5.15 -10.51
CA GLY A 60 15.70 -4.49 -11.53
C GLY A 60 16.32 -4.57 -12.92
N LEU A 61 17.62 -4.37 -13.04
CA LEU A 61 18.34 -4.50 -14.32
C LEU A 61 18.35 -5.94 -14.84
N ASP A 62 18.52 -6.93 -13.96
CA ASP A 62 18.47 -8.35 -14.32
C ASP A 62 17.06 -8.72 -14.85
N GLU A 63 15.99 -8.24 -14.19
CA GLU A 63 14.60 -8.45 -14.63
C GLU A 63 14.32 -7.77 -15.99
N ILE A 64 14.80 -6.56 -16.21
CA ILE A 64 14.66 -5.86 -17.49
C ILE A 64 15.37 -6.65 -18.61
N ASN A 65 16.55 -7.18 -18.36
CA ASN A 65 17.27 -7.99 -19.34
C ASN A 65 16.53 -9.29 -19.66
N ARG A 66 15.96 -9.96 -18.65
CA ARG A 66 15.11 -11.14 -18.83
C ARG A 66 13.89 -10.80 -19.69
N MET A 67 13.16 -9.75 -19.35
CA MET A 67 11.98 -9.32 -20.10
C MET A 67 12.30 -8.95 -21.57
N ARG A 68 13.47 -8.39 -21.85
CA ARG A 68 13.92 -8.11 -23.22
C ARG A 68 14.08 -9.38 -24.04
N GLN A 69 14.59 -10.45 -23.45
CA GLN A 69 14.75 -11.75 -24.12
C GLN A 69 13.40 -12.41 -24.34
N GLU A 70 12.55 -12.45 -23.33
CA GLU A 70 11.23 -13.09 -23.37
C GLU A 70 10.25 -12.35 -24.30
N SER A 71 10.37 -11.04 -24.44
CA SER A 71 9.43 -10.22 -25.20
C SER A 71 9.33 -10.64 -26.69
N SER A 72 10.37 -11.25 -27.25
CA SER A 72 10.33 -11.71 -28.65
C SER A 72 9.44 -12.93 -28.88
N GLU A 73 9.15 -13.69 -27.81
CA GLU A 73 8.38 -14.94 -27.86
C GLU A 73 6.89 -14.73 -27.53
N ILE A 74 6.53 -13.54 -27.06
CA ILE A 74 5.16 -13.20 -26.67
C ILE A 74 4.39 -12.69 -27.91
N PRO A 75 3.11 -13.06 -28.09
CA PRO A 75 2.30 -12.52 -29.17
C PRO A 75 2.09 -11.00 -29.03
N GLU A 76 1.87 -10.32 -30.15
CA GLU A 76 1.54 -8.90 -30.17
C GLU A 76 0.16 -8.65 -29.58
N ASP A 77 0.06 -7.58 -28.79
CA ASP A 77 -1.20 -7.07 -28.25
C ASP A 77 -1.72 -5.92 -29.13
N PRO A 78 -2.76 -6.15 -29.95
CA PRO A 78 -3.30 -5.12 -30.84
C PRO A 78 -4.02 -3.99 -30.09
N PHE A 79 -4.29 -4.15 -28.81
CA PHE A 79 -4.98 -3.17 -27.97
C PHE A 79 -4.03 -2.38 -27.05
N LEU A 80 -2.73 -2.57 -27.23
CA LEU A 80 -1.73 -1.92 -26.39
C LEU A 80 -1.77 -0.40 -26.55
N VAL A 81 -2.04 0.30 -25.47
CA VAL A 81 -1.96 1.75 -25.39
C VAL A 81 -0.62 2.17 -24.81
N MET A 82 0.11 3.00 -25.55
CA MET A 82 1.40 3.52 -25.12
C MET A 82 1.21 4.83 -24.35
N PRO A 83 1.89 5.01 -23.20
CA PRO A 83 1.93 6.31 -22.54
C PRO A 83 2.64 7.33 -23.46
N THR A 84 2.05 8.50 -23.59
CA THR A 84 2.58 9.58 -24.45
C THR A 84 2.98 10.83 -23.66
N THR A 85 2.71 10.85 -22.36
CA THR A 85 2.97 12.01 -21.50
C THR A 85 4.31 11.89 -20.78
N SER A 86 4.89 13.04 -20.48
CA SER A 86 6.15 13.19 -19.73
C SER A 86 6.00 14.09 -18.50
N ASP A 87 4.78 14.30 -18.05
CA ASP A 87 4.46 15.15 -16.90
C ASP A 87 4.86 14.48 -15.58
N SER A 88 5.11 15.31 -14.58
CA SER A 88 5.53 14.88 -13.26
C SER A 88 4.66 15.51 -12.18
N SER A 89 4.45 14.78 -11.10
CA SER A 89 3.79 15.32 -9.92
C SER A 89 4.35 14.71 -8.64
N ARG A 90 4.30 15.49 -7.57
CA ARG A 90 4.58 15.02 -6.22
C ARG A 90 3.52 15.53 -5.28
N LYS A 91 2.82 14.62 -4.60
CA LYS A 91 1.83 14.97 -3.58
C LYS A 91 2.16 14.21 -2.30
N VAL A 92 2.28 14.95 -1.19
CA VAL A 92 2.48 14.40 0.15
C VAL A 92 1.35 14.94 1.02
N ILE A 93 0.61 14.05 1.64
CA ILE A 93 -0.46 14.36 2.59
C ILE A 93 0.01 13.90 3.94
N GLN A 94 0.19 14.85 4.85
CA GLN A 94 0.47 14.57 6.25
C GLN A 94 -0.85 14.43 7.01
N ALA A 95 -0.85 13.62 8.04
CA ALA A 95 -2.01 13.34 8.87
C ALA A 95 -1.67 13.49 10.36
N ASN A 96 -2.70 13.67 11.16
CA ASN A 96 -2.63 13.60 12.61
C ASN A 96 -3.29 12.29 13.07
N GLY A 97 -2.63 11.16 12.78
CA GLY A 97 -3.03 9.85 13.26
C GLY A 97 -2.65 9.63 14.73
N LEU A 98 -3.19 8.58 15.32
CA LEU A 98 -2.76 8.13 16.65
C LEU A 98 -1.40 7.44 16.56
N SER A 99 -0.55 7.66 17.56
CA SER A 99 0.62 6.81 17.78
C SER A 99 0.19 5.38 18.14
N PHE A 100 1.12 4.45 18.10
CA PHE A 100 0.82 3.06 18.48
C PHE A 100 0.33 2.95 19.92
N GLU A 101 1.00 3.62 20.86
CA GLU A 101 0.64 3.64 22.27
C GLU A 101 -0.73 4.31 22.49
N ASP A 102 -0.95 5.46 21.88
CA ASP A 102 -2.21 6.20 22.00
C ASP A 102 -3.40 5.44 21.36
N SER A 103 -3.17 4.60 20.37
CA SER A 103 -4.22 3.85 19.68
C SER A 103 -4.99 2.91 20.59
N VAL A 104 -4.28 2.22 21.49
CA VAL A 104 -4.88 1.29 22.45
C VAL A 104 -5.65 2.07 23.49
N ASP A 105 -5.06 3.14 24.03
CA ASP A 105 -5.65 3.98 25.08
C ASP A 105 -6.87 4.76 24.58
N ALA A 106 -6.93 5.08 23.30
CA ALA A 106 -8.09 5.74 22.69
C ALA A 106 -9.27 4.78 22.47
N ILE A 107 -9.01 3.52 22.13
CA ILE A 107 -10.07 2.57 21.72
C ILE A 107 -10.60 1.76 22.91
N LEU A 108 -9.73 1.17 23.72
CA LEU A 108 -10.16 0.22 24.77
C LEU A 108 -11.14 0.81 25.76
N PRO A 109 -11.00 2.04 26.28
CA PRO A 109 -11.98 2.62 27.19
C PRO A 109 -13.36 2.80 26.56
N ALA A 110 -13.41 3.15 25.26
CA ALA A 110 -14.65 3.38 24.54
C ALA A 110 -15.46 2.09 24.28
N VAL A 111 -14.80 0.94 24.27
CA VAL A 111 -15.43 -0.37 24.00
C VAL A 111 -15.47 -1.27 25.23
N SER A 112 -15.19 -0.73 26.40
CA SER A 112 -15.22 -1.48 27.66
C SER A 112 -16.63 -2.07 27.93
N GLY A 113 -16.68 -3.38 28.20
CA GLY A 113 -17.93 -4.09 28.47
C GLY A 113 -18.76 -4.42 27.21
N ILE A 114 -18.24 -4.15 26.03
CA ILE A 114 -18.84 -4.49 24.75
C ILE A 114 -18.06 -5.64 24.11
N ASP A 115 -18.75 -6.60 23.51
CA ASP A 115 -18.09 -7.59 22.65
C ASP A 115 -17.69 -6.92 21.33
N PHE A 116 -16.46 -6.42 21.35
CA PHE A 116 -15.84 -5.67 20.25
C PHE A 116 -14.75 -6.51 19.59
N VAL A 117 -14.84 -6.62 18.27
CA VAL A 117 -13.84 -7.23 17.40
C VAL A 117 -13.43 -6.22 16.35
N GLY A 118 -12.15 -6.01 16.13
CA GLY A 118 -11.72 -5.01 15.15
C GLY A 118 -10.25 -5.08 14.82
N ILE A 119 -9.88 -4.30 13.83
CA ILE A 119 -8.50 -4.01 13.46
C ILE A 119 -8.36 -2.52 13.20
N LEU A 120 -7.44 -1.88 13.90
CA LEU A 120 -6.92 -0.56 13.54
C LEU A 120 -5.63 -0.76 12.77
N ALA A 121 -5.54 -0.18 11.58
CA ALA A 121 -4.31 -0.01 10.85
C ALA A 121 -4.08 1.48 10.63
N ASN A 122 -2.85 1.97 10.85
CA ASN A 122 -2.49 3.36 10.58
C ASN A 122 -1.03 3.47 10.16
N GLY A 123 -0.73 4.45 9.32
CA GLY A 123 0.63 4.73 8.89
C GLY A 123 0.70 5.33 7.49
N LYS A 124 1.91 5.27 6.94
CA LYS A 124 2.23 5.85 5.64
C LYS A 124 2.07 4.85 4.52
N MET A 125 1.46 5.32 3.45
CA MET A 125 1.31 4.60 2.19
C MET A 125 2.04 5.37 1.08
N TYR A 126 2.77 4.66 0.25
CA TYR A 126 3.56 5.21 -0.84
C TYR A 126 3.08 4.64 -2.17
N ARG A 127 2.96 5.50 -3.18
CA ARG A 127 2.69 5.12 -4.56
C ARG A 127 3.58 5.94 -5.48
N GLY A 128 4.18 5.28 -6.44
CA GLY A 128 5.00 5.95 -7.44
C GLY A 128 4.85 5.30 -8.79
N ASN A 129 5.01 6.08 -9.83
CA ASN A 129 5.27 5.54 -11.15
C ASN A 129 6.26 6.41 -11.90
N ALA A 130 6.97 5.79 -12.84
CA ALA A 130 7.87 6.46 -13.74
C ALA A 130 7.92 5.72 -15.08
N ASN A 131 8.31 6.41 -16.13
CA ASN A 131 8.60 5.79 -17.41
C ASN A 131 9.85 6.40 -18.07
N ASN A 132 10.34 5.76 -19.11
CA ASN A 132 11.52 6.24 -19.82
C ASN A 132 11.24 7.43 -20.75
N LEU A 133 10.01 7.96 -20.81
CA LEU A 133 9.65 9.20 -21.52
C LEU A 133 9.75 10.44 -20.60
N GLY A 134 10.09 10.25 -19.32
CA GLY A 134 10.25 11.33 -18.36
C GLY A 134 9.07 11.52 -17.41
N GLN A 135 8.03 10.72 -17.51
CA GLN A 135 6.93 10.75 -16.55
C GLN A 135 7.40 10.27 -15.18
N GLN A 136 7.08 11.03 -14.14
CA GLN A 136 7.40 10.69 -12.76
C GLN A 136 6.30 11.20 -11.83
N HIS A 137 5.60 10.30 -11.17
CA HIS A 137 4.60 10.65 -10.19
C HIS A 137 4.90 10.00 -8.84
N TRP A 138 4.77 10.78 -7.78
CA TRP A 138 4.92 10.30 -6.41
C TRP A 138 3.75 10.77 -5.56
N PHE A 139 3.16 9.82 -4.85
CA PHE A 139 2.10 10.07 -3.89
C PHE A 139 2.47 9.41 -2.55
N GLU A 140 2.41 10.19 -1.49
CA GLU A 140 2.59 9.75 -0.12
C GLU A 140 1.41 10.25 0.69
N THR A 141 0.79 9.37 1.45
CA THR A 141 -0.28 9.73 2.38
C THR A 141 -0.08 9.00 3.68
N GLU A 142 -0.52 9.63 4.76
CA GLU A 142 -0.68 9.01 6.05
C GLU A 142 -2.17 8.92 6.35
N SER A 143 -2.63 7.76 6.80
CA SER A 143 -4.05 7.50 7.05
C SER A 143 -4.24 6.39 8.06
N PHE A 144 -5.45 6.31 8.60
CA PHE A 144 -5.87 5.21 9.46
C PHE A 144 -7.18 4.59 8.97
N CYS A 145 -7.39 3.35 9.36
CA CYS A 145 -8.64 2.63 9.16
C CYS A 145 -8.89 1.73 10.39
N LEU A 146 -10.00 1.98 11.08
CA LEU A 146 -10.54 1.09 12.10
C LEU A 146 -11.76 0.38 11.52
N ASP A 147 -11.60 -0.88 11.15
CA ASP A 147 -12.72 -1.76 10.77
C ASP A 147 -13.12 -2.60 11.97
N TYR A 148 -14.41 -2.60 12.31
CA TYR A 148 -14.86 -3.24 13.54
C TYR A 148 -16.27 -3.84 13.45
N SER A 149 -16.52 -4.74 14.37
CA SER A 149 -17.85 -5.32 14.61
C SER A 149 -18.15 -5.29 16.11
N LEU A 150 -19.40 -5.01 16.42
CA LEU A 150 -19.95 -5.04 17.78
C LEU A 150 -21.01 -6.14 17.83
N VAL A 151 -20.97 -6.95 18.90
CA VAL A 151 -22.04 -7.90 19.18
C VAL A 151 -23.02 -7.26 20.16
N THR A 152 -24.28 -7.18 19.77
CA THR A 152 -25.35 -6.64 20.61
C THR A 152 -25.82 -7.64 21.66
N LEU A 153 -26.53 -7.16 22.67
CA LEU A 153 -27.15 -8.01 23.72
C LEU A 153 -28.15 -9.05 23.13
N SER A 154 -28.69 -8.78 21.95
CA SER A 154 -29.56 -9.72 21.22
C SER A 154 -28.77 -10.68 20.31
N ASN A 155 -27.47 -10.77 20.46
CA ASN A 155 -26.55 -11.62 19.68
C ASN A 155 -26.57 -11.30 18.17
N GLN A 156 -26.78 -10.04 17.82
CA GLN A 156 -26.69 -9.54 16.46
C GLN A 156 -25.35 -8.81 16.29
N MET A 157 -24.78 -8.88 15.10
CA MET A 157 -23.53 -8.23 14.78
C MET A 157 -23.77 -6.95 13.96
N VAL A 158 -23.16 -5.85 14.39
CA VAL A 158 -23.14 -4.57 13.68
C VAL A 158 -21.72 -4.29 13.23
N LYS A 159 -21.52 -4.03 11.95
CA LYS A 159 -20.23 -3.60 11.38
C LYS A 159 -20.16 -2.09 11.27
N GLY A 160 -18.96 -1.54 11.54
CA GLY A 160 -18.63 -0.15 11.30
C GLY A 160 -17.20 -0.01 10.79
N CYS A 161 -16.95 1.11 10.14
CA CYS A 161 -15.60 1.52 9.72
C CYS A 161 -15.42 3.00 10.03
N TYR A 162 -14.28 3.33 10.65
CA TYR A 162 -13.85 4.71 10.86
C TYR A 162 -12.48 4.87 10.23
N ALA A 163 -12.37 5.73 9.22
CA ALA A 163 -11.13 5.92 8.46
C ALA A 163 -10.94 7.39 8.08
N GLY A 164 -9.70 7.81 7.98
CA GLY A 164 -9.36 9.18 7.63
C GLY A 164 -7.87 9.45 7.70
N SER A 165 -7.54 10.74 7.58
CA SER A 165 -6.19 11.26 7.78
C SER A 165 -5.99 11.78 9.20
N ASP A 166 -7.02 12.37 9.79
CA ASP A 166 -6.95 12.98 11.12
C ASP A 166 -7.86 12.21 12.07
N TRP A 167 -7.28 11.72 13.15
CA TRP A 167 -8.05 11.08 14.21
C TRP A 167 -8.77 12.14 15.05
N ASN A 168 -10.05 11.94 15.25
CA ASN A 168 -10.85 12.81 16.13
C ASN A 168 -11.53 11.94 17.20
N GLN A 169 -11.13 12.18 18.44
CA GLN A 169 -11.68 11.53 19.62
C GLN A 169 -12.79 12.43 20.18
N SER A 170 -14.01 12.33 19.67
CA SER A 170 -15.17 13.07 20.16
C SER A 170 -16.08 12.23 21.05
#